data_27eff1ea268bea4d2050091584147e86
#
_entry.id   27eff1ea268bea4d2050091584147e86
#
_cell.length_a   1.000
_cell.length_b   1.000
_cell.length_c   1.000
_cell.angle_alpha   90.00
_cell.angle_beta   90.00
_cell.angle_gamma   90.00
#
_symmetry.space_group_name_H-M   'P 1'
#
loop_
_entity.id
_entity.type
_entity.pdbx_description
1 polymer ?
#
loop_
_entity_poly.entity_id
_entity_poly.type
_entity_poly.pdbx_seq_one_letter_code
_entity_poly.pdbx_strand_id
1 'polypeptide(L)'
;MAETTEKPPKEIESEEEEDQTFETLGLDGRLIRALNKKKIHKPTPIQQVAIPLILQGKDVVARAKTGSGKTFAYLLPLLQKLFASESKKKLAPSAIVLVPTRELSQQVYTEVSSLIEFCRVPLKVVQLTSSMPAPDWKTALAALPEILVTTPACIKKCLSDGVLQPASIDDSLEILVLDEADLLLSYGYEADIKAFTPHIPKRCQCLLMSATASDDVEKLKKLILHNSYILTLPEVGDIKDDVIPKNVQQFWISCSFRDKLLYILSLLKLELVQKKVLIFTNTIDMGFRLKLFLEKFGIRSAVLNSELPQNSRLHILEEFNAGLFDYLIATDNSKSKESEDKAESSIELKKSRKHAKHKADSEFGVVRGIDFKNVHTVVNLDMPLSAEGYVHRIGRTGRAYSTGASISLVSPDEITIFEKIKSFLGDDEKDDSNLIAPFPLLTKNAVESLRYRSEDVAKSVTKIAVRESRAQDLRNEILNSEKLKSHFEVNPRDLDLLKHDKVLSKKPPAPHLRDVPDYLLDATTKEASKTVKLARAAMGNPNPARRNGYKKNTKKNKDPLKAFTTEGQKRARRDGSKAEGKDGNDYRRQKKRKA
;
A
#
# COMPACT_ATOMS: atom_id res chain seq x y z
N MET A 1 20.28 1.83 -73.76
CA MET A 1 19.22 1.24 -72.90
C MET A 1 19.94 0.33 -71.94
N ALA A 2 20.16 0.79 -70.71
CA ALA A 2 20.78 0.02 -69.65
C ALA A 2 19.69 -0.25 -68.59
N GLU A 3 19.36 -1.53 -68.42
CA GLU A 3 18.45 -1.98 -67.38
C GLU A 3 19.16 -1.94 -66.04
N THR A 4 18.66 -1.10 -65.14
CA THR A 4 19.01 -1.11 -63.74
C THR A 4 18.15 -2.10 -62.99
N THR A 5 18.73 -3.22 -62.62
CA THR A 5 18.13 -4.19 -61.69
C THR A 5 18.23 -3.65 -60.26
N GLU A 6 17.11 -3.25 -59.71
CA GLU A 6 16.93 -3.00 -58.27
C GLU A 6 17.03 -4.30 -57.47
N LYS A 7 17.98 -4.32 -56.53
CA LYS A 7 18.05 -5.39 -55.48
C LYS A 7 16.92 -5.21 -54.49
N PRO A 8 16.26 -6.29 -54.01
CA PRO A 8 15.26 -6.22 -52.96
C PRO A 8 15.90 -5.78 -51.61
N PRO A 9 15.16 -5.10 -50.76
CA PRO A 9 15.67 -4.66 -49.44
C PRO A 9 16.00 -5.91 -48.58
N LYS A 10 17.17 -5.85 -47.96
CA LYS A 10 17.58 -6.87 -46.98
C LYS A 10 16.59 -6.84 -45.83
N GLU A 11 15.95 -7.98 -45.57
CA GLU A 11 15.29 -8.26 -44.31
C GLU A 11 16.32 -8.08 -43.20
N ILE A 12 16.01 -7.17 -42.27
CA ILE A 12 16.73 -7.03 -41.01
C ILE A 12 16.31 -8.22 -40.18
N GLU A 13 17.18 -9.23 -40.12
CA GLU A 13 17.07 -10.31 -39.14
C GLU A 13 16.93 -9.63 -37.76
N SER A 14 15.89 -10.03 -37.03
CA SER A 14 15.68 -9.66 -35.64
C SER A 14 16.92 -10.08 -34.86
N GLU A 15 17.71 -9.09 -34.43
CA GLU A 15 18.75 -9.29 -33.43
C GLU A 15 18.08 -9.97 -32.22
N GLU A 16 18.50 -11.20 -31.92
CA GLU A 16 18.14 -11.89 -30.70
C GLU A 16 18.50 -10.97 -29.54
N GLU A 17 17.51 -10.53 -28.76
CA GLU A 17 17.72 -9.76 -27.53
C GLU A 17 18.58 -10.63 -26.61
N GLU A 18 19.90 -10.41 -26.58
CA GLU A 18 20.80 -11.05 -25.63
C GLU A 18 20.27 -10.76 -24.22
N ASP A 19 19.88 -11.82 -23.50
CA ASP A 19 19.38 -11.75 -22.13
C ASP A 19 20.42 -11.06 -21.23
N GLN A 20 20.31 -9.75 -21.05
CA GLN A 20 21.23 -8.95 -20.24
C GLN A 20 21.17 -9.42 -18.79
N THR A 21 22.32 -9.71 -18.23
CA THR A 21 22.47 -10.11 -16.83
C THR A 21 23.02 -8.95 -15.99
N PHE A 22 22.91 -9.02 -14.67
CA PHE A 22 23.52 -8.02 -13.79
C PHE A 22 25.05 -7.95 -13.91
N GLU A 23 25.69 -9.03 -14.36
CA GLU A 23 27.13 -9.07 -14.62
C GLU A 23 27.49 -8.22 -15.85
N THR A 24 26.72 -8.34 -16.92
CA THR A 24 26.94 -7.53 -18.14
C THR A 24 26.71 -6.04 -17.92
N LEU A 25 25.90 -5.67 -16.90
CA LEU A 25 25.69 -4.26 -16.50
C LEU A 25 26.86 -3.68 -15.69
N GLY A 26 27.89 -4.46 -15.38
CA GLY A 26 29.07 -4.01 -14.66
C GLY A 26 28.88 -3.91 -13.14
N LEU A 27 27.94 -4.64 -12.56
CA LEU A 27 27.73 -4.68 -11.11
C LEU A 27 28.77 -5.52 -10.38
N ASP A 28 29.15 -5.04 -9.18
CA ASP A 28 30.07 -5.73 -8.28
C ASP A 28 29.49 -7.12 -7.86
N GLY A 29 30.35 -8.14 -7.84
CA GLY A 29 29.96 -9.51 -7.47
C GLY A 29 29.34 -9.64 -6.07
N ARG A 30 29.61 -8.68 -5.16
CA ARG A 30 28.96 -8.63 -3.83
C ARG A 30 27.47 -8.28 -3.96
N LEU A 31 27.12 -7.34 -4.83
CA LEU A 31 25.73 -6.94 -5.11
C LEU A 31 24.99 -8.05 -5.84
N ILE A 32 25.61 -8.71 -6.81
CA ILE A 32 25.02 -9.85 -7.53
C ILE A 32 24.68 -10.99 -6.57
N ARG A 33 25.59 -11.31 -5.64
CA ARG A 33 25.32 -12.30 -4.59
C ARG A 33 24.17 -11.88 -3.66
N ALA A 34 24.07 -10.60 -3.34
CA ALA A 34 22.96 -10.06 -2.52
C ALA A 34 21.62 -10.17 -3.26
N LEU A 35 21.58 -9.86 -4.56
CA LEU A 35 20.41 -10.01 -5.41
C LEU A 35 19.96 -11.47 -5.52
N ASN A 36 20.88 -12.41 -5.71
CA ASN A 36 20.59 -13.83 -5.74
C ASN A 36 19.97 -14.32 -4.42
N LYS A 37 20.42 -13.84 -3.26
CA LYS A 37 19.78 -14.13 -1.97
C LYS A 37 18.35 -13.58 -1.88
N LYS A 38 18.09 -12.44 -2.53
CA LYS A 38 16.74 -11.86 -2.66
C LYS A 38 15.90 -12.53 -3.75
N LYS A 39 16.43 -13.54 -4.46
CA LYS A 39 15.78 -14.22 -5.59
C LYS A 39 15.50 -13.29 -6.78
N ILE A 40 16.34 -12.30 -6.98
CA ILE A 40 16.30 -11.39 -8.13
C ILE A 40 17.43 -11.79 -9.05
N HIS A 41 17.10 -12.44 -10.17
CA HIS A 41 18.09 -13.05 -11.07
C HIS A 41 18.28 -12.27 -12.37
N LYS A 42 17.24 -11.58 -12.85
CA LYS A 42 17.27 -10.82 -14.11
C LYS A 42 17.00 -9.35 -13.83
N PRO A 43 17.73 -8.42 -14.47
CA PRO A 43 17.44 -7.00 -14.39
C PRO A 43 16.14 -6.65 -15.14
N THR A 44 15.41 -5.68 -14.61
CA THR A 44 14.25 -5.13 -15.31
C THR A 44 14.67 -4.15 -16.40
N PRO A 45 13.82 -3.84 -17.40
CA PRO A 45 14.18 -2.92 -18.51
C PRO A 45 14.73 -1.57 -18.02
N ILE A 46 14.15 -0.97 -16.96
CA ILE A 46 14.67 0.27 -16.40
C ILE A 46 16.06 0.10 -15.77
N GLN A 47 16.33 -1.05 -15.15
CA GLN A 47 17.63 -1.34 -14.55
C GLN A 47 18.70 -1.54 -15.62
N GLN A 48 18.37 -2.21 -16.72
CA GLN A 48 19.29 -2.42 -17.85
C GLN A 48 19.84 -1.11 -18.43
N VAL A 49 18.97 -0.09 -18.54
CA VAL A 49 19.35 1.20 -19.13
C VAL A 49 19.92 2.17 -18.10
N ALA A 50 19.34 2.21 -16.88
CA ALA A 50 19.73 3.20 -15.88
C ALA A 50 21.05 2.86 -15.16
N ILE A 51 21.28 1.59 -14.81
CA ILE A 51 22.46 1.20 -14.03
C ILE A 51 23.77 1.61 -14.71
N PRO A 52 24.01 1.29 -16.01
CA PRO A 52 25.27 1.68 -16.67
C PRO A 52 25.49 3.20 -16.70
N LEU A 53 24.44 3.99 -16.96
CA LEU A 53 24.54 5.45 -17.00
C LEU A 53 24.85 6.05 -15.63
N ILE A 54 24.23 5.52 -14.58
CA ILE A 54 24.48 5.97 -13.21
C ILE A 54 25.91 5.60 -12.77
N LEU A 55 26.42 4.43 -13.15
CA LEU A 55 27.79 4.03 -12.88
C LEU A 55 28.81 4.92 -13.59
N GLN A 56 28.48 5.43 -14.80
CA GLN A 56 29.29 6.41 -15.54
C GLN A 56 29.29 7.80 -14.89
N GLY A 57 28.52 8.05 -13.85
CA GLY A 57 28.44 9.34 -13.18
C GLY A 57 27.49 10.35 -13.86
N LYS A 58 26.60 9.89 -14.74
CA LYS A 58 25.63 10.75 -15.41
C LYS A 58 24.44 11.07 -14.52
N ASP A 59 23.92 12.29 -14.65
CA ASP A 59 22.63 12.64 -14.08
C ASP A 59 21.52 11.96 -14.88
N VAL A 60 20.58 11.33 -14.19
CA VAL A 60 19.54 10.53 -14.84
C VAL A 60 18.15 10.94 -14.37
N VAL A 61 17.25 11.17 -15.32
CA VAL A 61 15.81 11.25 -15.09
C VAL A 61 15.19 9.95 -15.61
N ALA A 62 14.81 9.05 -14.72
CA ALA A 62 14.21 7.77 -15.09
C ALA A 62 12.70 7.84 -14.94
N ARG A 63 12.00 7.71 -16.07
CA ARG A 63 10.54 7.64 -16.13
C ARG A 63 10.13 6.18 -16.34
N ALA A 64 9.53 5.59 -15.32
CA ALA A 64 9.05 4.20 -15.38
C ALA A 64 7.90 3.99 -14.41
N LYS A 65 6.99 3.09 -14.77
CA LYS A 65 5.81 2.75 -13.96
C LYS A 65 6.17 2.35 -12.52
N THR A 66 5.22 2.48 -11.60
CA THR A 66 5.39 1.92 -10.25
C THR A 66 5.52 0.40 -10.33
N GLY A 67 6.49 -0.17 -9.59
CA GLY A 67 6.75 -1.60 -9.63
C GLY A 67 7.70 -2.08 -10.75
N SER A 68 8.23 -1.18 -11.58
CA SER A 68 9.21 -1.50 -12.63
C SER A 68 10.62 -1.79 -12.11
N GLY A 69 10.88 -1.60 -10.82
CA GLY A 69 12.19 -1.83 -10.22
C GLY A 69 13.09 -0.59 -10.11
N LYS A 70 12.52 0.63 -10.17
CA LYS A 70 13.24 1.91 -10.01
C LYS A 70 14.15 1.96 -8.79
N THR A 71 13.68 1.45 -7.66
CA THR A 71 14.45 1.46 -6.40
C THR A 71 15.80 0.77 -6.54
N PHE A 72 15.84 -0.42 -7.11
CA PHE A 72 17.11 -1.12 -7.36
C PHE A 72 17.91 -0.48 -8.50
N ALA A 73 17.27 0.18 -9.46
CA ALA A 73 17.96 0.87 -10.55
C ALA A 73 18.92 1.97 -10.04
N TYR A 74 18.58 2.66 -8.94
CA TYR A 74 19.47 3.65 -8.33
C TYR A 74 20.25 3.11 -7.12
N LEU A 75 19.68 2.20 -6.29
CA LEU A 75 20.37 1.70 -5.09
C LEU A 75 21.62 0.88 -5.41
N LEU A 76 21.58 0.03 -6.45
CA LEU A 76 22.71 -0.82 -6.81
C LEU A 76 23.93 -0.01 -7.24
N PRO A 77 23.84 0.93 -8.20
CA PRO A 77 25.01 1.74 -8.57
C PRO A 77 25.42 2.73 -7.47
N LEU A 78 24.48 3.23 -6.65
CA LEU A 78 24.79 4.06 -5.49
C LEU A 78 25.67 3.30 -4.50
N LEU A 79 25.29 2.08 -4.12
CA LEU A 79 26.07 1.25 -3.21
C LEU A 79 27.44 0.91 -3.81
N GLN A 80 27.50 0.56 -5.10
CA GLN A 80 28.75 0.25 -5.78
C GLN A 80 29.74 1.43 -5.74
N LYS A 81 29.27 2.65 -5.97
CA LYS A 81 30.10 3.86 -5.86
C LYS A 81 30.64 4.06 -4.45
N LEU A 82 29.79 3.86 -3.45
CA LEU A 82 30.22 3.97 -2.05
C LEU A 82 31.19 2.86 -1.64
N PHE A 83 31.12 1.68 -2.27
CA PHE A 83 32.12 0.61 -2.03
C PHE A 83 33.52 0.98 -2.54
N ALA A 84 33.60 1.79 -3.60
CA ALA A 84 34.86 2.24 -4.18
C ALA A 84 35.41 3.51 -3.51
N SER A 85 34.57 4.24 -2.76
CA SER A 85 34.99 5.45 -2.07
C SER A 85 35.87 5.08 -0.88
N GLU A 86 37.15 5.45 -0.93
CA GLU A 86 38.06 5.31 0.22
C GLU A 86 37.48 6.05 1.42
N SER A 87 37.62 5.44 2.61
CA SER A 87 37.11 5.89 3.91
C SER A 87 37.74 7.21 4.38
N LYS A 88 37.59 8.29 3.63
CA LYS A 88 37.79 9.63 4.19
C LYS A 88 36.70 9.87 5.21
N LYS A 89 37.06 10.24 6.43
CA LYS A 89 36.10 10.64 7.47
C LYS A 89 35.31 11.83 6.98
N LYS A 90 34.16 11.59 6.38
CA LYS A 90 33.23 12.63 5.92
C LYS A 90 32.37 13.08 7.11
N LEU A 91 32.15 14.38 7.20
CA LEU A 91 31.37 14.99 8.29
C LEU A 91 29.86 14.99 8.02
N ALA A 92 29.43 14.60 6.82
CA ALA A 92 28.04 14.49 6.41
C ALA A 92 27.84 13.28 5.49
N PRO A 93 26.60 12.85 5.23
CA PRO A 93 26.29 11.74 4.33
C PRO A 93 26.82 11.95 2.91
N SER A 94 27.35 10.89 2.32
CA SER A 94 27.82 10.88 0.92
C SER A 94 26.67 10.71 -0.06
N ALA A 95 25.59 10.08 0.36
CA ALA A 95 24.39 9.88 -0.42
C ALA A 95 23.14 10.26 0.37
N ILE A 96 22.25 11.02 -0.28
CA ILE A 96 20.95 11.39 0.29
C ILE A 96 19.86 10.91 -0.65
N VAL A 97 18.86 10.20 -0.09
CA VAL A 97 17.67 9.76 -0.80
C VAL A 97 16.45 10.50 -0.24
N LEU A 98 15.86 11.36 -1.05
CA LEU A 98 14.65 12.10 -0.73
C LEU A 98 13.43 11.38 -1.26
N VAL A 99 12.47 11.13 -0.38
CA VAL A 99 11.22 10.43 -0.67
C VAL A 99 10.02 11.22 -0.15
N PRO A 100 8.84 11.13 -0.79
CA PRO A 100 7.67 11.93 -0.42
C PRO A 100 7.01 11.51 0.91
N THR A 101 7.14 10.26 1.33
CA THR A 101 6.44 9.73 2.51
C THR A 101 7.37 9.01 3.46
N ARG A 102 6.98 8.96 4.74
CA ARG A 102 7.74 8.26 5.78
C ARG A 102 7.75 6.75 5.56
N GLU A 103 6.65 6.22 5.06
CA GLU A 103 6.50 4.80 4.76
C GLU A 103 7.46 4.38 3.66
N LEU A 104 7.57 5.19 2.58
CA LEU A 104 8.54 4.94 1.52
C LEU A 104 9.98 5.09 2.04
N SER A 105 10.23 6.07 2.91
CA SER A 105 11.53 6.22 3.57
C SER A 105 11.92 4.95 4.35
N GLN A 106 10.97 4.36 5.09
CA GLN A 106 11.20 3.10 5.80
C GLN A 106 11.45 1.93 4.85
N GLN A 107 10.74 1.85 3.74
CA GLN A 107 10.95 0.79 2.75
C GLN A 107 12.33 0.89 2.11
N VAL A 108 12.72 2.09 1.65
CA VAL A 108 14.06 2.32 1.08
C VAL A 108 15.15 2.01 2.11
N TYR A 109 14.98 2.47 3.35
CA TYR A 109 15.90 2.17 4.44
C TYR A 109 16.06 0.66 4.66
N THR A 110 14.96 -0.09 4.69
CA THR A 110 14.97 -1.54 4.87
C THR A 110 15.66 -2.25 3.71
N GLU A 111 15.40 -1.81 2.46
CA GLU A 111 16.04 -2.39 1.28
C GLU A 111 17.54 -2.11 1.25
N VAL A 112 17.98 -0.88 1.54
CA VAL A 112 19.39 -0.51 1.64
C VAL A 112 20.09 -1.31 2.74
N SER A 113 19.49 -1.35 3.94
CA SER A 113 20.05 -2.09 5.10
C SER A 113 20.25 -3.57 4.77
N SER A 114 19.25 -4.19 4.12
CA SER A 114 19.35 -5.61 3.75
C SER A 114 20.41 -5.87 2.67
N LEU A 115 20.59 -4.95 1.72
CA LEU A 115 21.66 -5.06 0.71
C LEU A 115 23.04 -4.93 1.35
N ILE A 116 23.23 -3.94 2.23
CA ILE A 116 24.48 -3.73 2.98
C ILE A 116 24.84 -4.98 3.80
N GLU A 117 23.86 -5.55 4.52
CA GLU A 117 24.03 -6.77 5.31
C GLU A 117 24.44 -7.96 4.42
N PHE A 118 23.75 -8.17 3.30
CA PHE A 118 24.08 -9.27 2.38
C PHE A 118 25.41 -9.10 1.67
N CYS A 119 25.81 -7.86 1.40
CA CYS A 119 27.13 -7.54 0.84
C CYS A 119 28.27 -7.62 1.89
N ARG A 120 27.95 -7.62 3.19
CA ARG A 120 28.90 -7.59 4.31
C ARG A 120 29.89 -6.42 4.23
N VAL A 121 29.38 -5.22 3.92
CA VAL A 121 30.17 -3.98 3.80
C VAL A 121 29.89 -3.11 5.03
N PRO A 122 30.91 -2.41 5.60
CA PRO A 122 30.74 -1.58 6.80
C PRO A 122 30.16 -0.19 6.46
N LEU A 123 29.11 -0.11 5.65
CA LEU A 123 28.37 1.12 5.37
C LEU A 123 27.23 1.30 6.38
N LYS A 124 27.02 2.54 6.79
CA LYS A 124 25.94 2.91 7.71
C LYS A 124 24.86 3.66 6.94
N VAL A 125 23.64 3.23 7.10
CA VAL A 125 22.46 3.94 6.61
C VAL A 125 21.63 4.42 7.78
N VAL A 126 21.12 5.64 7.68
CA VAL A 126 20.25 6.23 8.69
C VAL A 126 18.97 6.74 8.01
N GLN A 127 17.86 6.50 8.67
CA GLN A 127 16.59 7.09 8.32
C GLN A 127 16.28 8.24 9.28
N LEU A 128 15.95 9.42 8.75
CA LEU A 128 15.41 10.51 9.53
C LEU A 128 13.96 10.78 9.15
N THR A 129 13.11 10.91 10.16
CA THR A 129 11.70 11.24 9.99
C THR A 129 11.33 12.45 10.83
N SER A 130 10.37 13.24 10.38
CA SER A 130 9.89 14.42 11.10
C SER A 130 9.20 14.07 12.43
N SER A 131 8.85 12.81 12.68
CA SER A 131 8.32 12.31 13.95
C SER A 131 9.39 12.09 15.03
N MET A 132 10.66 12.05 14.66
CA MET A 132 11.77 11.90 15.61
C MET A 132 12.06 13.22 16.29
N PRO A 133 12.35 13.25 17.60
CA PRO A 133 12.79 14.45 18.29
C PRO A 133 14.19 14.90 17.84
N ALA A 134 14.48 16.19 17.91
CA ALA A 134 15.76 16.76 17.48
C ALA A 134 17.03 16.14 18.14
N PRO A 135 17.01 15.75 19.43
CA PRO A 135 18.14 15.04 20.02
C PRO A 135 18.47 13.72 19.32
N ASP A 136 17.44 12.96 18.91
CA ASP A 136 17.63 11.68 18.23
C ASP A 136 18.27 11.87 16.84
N TRP A 137 17.93 12.97 16.12
CA TRP A 137 18.59 13.31 14.85
C TRP A 137 20.09 13.58 15.05
N LYS A 138 20.45 14.35 16.10
CA LYS A 138 21.86 14.62 16.44
C LYS A 138 22.62 13.33 16.71
N THR A 139 22.01 12.43 17.49
CA THR A 139 22.63 11.13 17.81
C THR A 139 22.78 10.25 16.56
N ALA A 140 21.75 10.20 15.70
CA ALA A 140 21.77 9.42 14.48
C ALA A 140 22.84 9.91 13.49
N LEU A 141 22.96 11.23 13.31
CA LEU A 141 23.95 11.84 12.41
C LEU A 141 25.37 11.86 13.01
N ALA A 142 25.51 11.87 14.34
CA ALA A 142 26.81 11.76 15.01
C ALA A 142 27.53 10.41 14.73
N ALA A 143 26.75 9.39 14.33
CA ALA A 143 27.31 8.11 13.88
C ALA A 143 27.99 8.20 12.50
N LEU A 144 27.99 9.36 11.84
CA LEU A 144 28.53 9.65 10.50
C LEU A 144 28.08 8.60 9.47
N PRO A 145 26.76 8.56 9.16
CA PRO A 145 26.25 7.62 8.15
C PRO A 145 26.69 8.03 6.75
N GLU A 146 26.98 7.05 5.90
CA GLU A 146 27.27 7.28 4.49
C GLU A 146 26.01 7.53 3.68
N ILE A 147 24.87 6.96 4.10
CA ILE A 147 23.59 7.06 3.39
C ILE A 147 22.51 7.62 4.34
N LEU A 148 21.83 8.66 3.88
CA LEU A 148 20.70 9.26 4.57
C LEU A 148 19.43 9.09 3.74
N VAL A 149 18.38 8.46 4.32
CA VAL A 149 17.07 8.35 3.71
C VAL A 149 16.08 9.22 4.50
N THR A 150 15.44 10.19 3.84
CA THR A 150 14.60 11.17 4.52
C THR A 150 13.55 11.82 3.62
N THR A 151 12.66 12.63 4.20
CA THR A 151 11.72 13.49 3.46
C THR A 151 12.27 14.92 3.33
N PRO A 152 11.84 15.70 2.30
CA PRO A 152 12.30 17.09 2.13
C PRO A 152 12.03 17.98 3.35
N ALA A 153 10.88 17.85 3.98
CA ALA A 153 10.55 18.61 5.18
C ALA A 153 11.53 18.31 6.35
N CYS A 154 11.96 17.05 6.49
CA CYS A 154 12.88 16.67 7.55
C CYS A 154 14.29 17.23 7.30
N ILE A 155 14.80 17.16 6.05
CA ILE A 155 16.14 17.70 5.73
C ILE A 155 16.20 19.22 5.91
N LYS A 156 15.16 19.95 5.49
CA LYS A 156 15.05 21.39 5.75
C LYS A 156 15.11 21.70 7.24
N LYS A 157 14.39 20.92 8.05
CA LYS A 157 14.40 21.12 9.51
C LYS A 157 15.76 20.79 10.12
N CYS A 158 16.46 19.75 9.66
CA CYS A 158 17.83 19.45 10.08
C CYS A 158 18.81 20.59 9.77
N LEU A 159 18.63 21.27 8.65
CA LEU A 159 19.41 22.46 8.29
C LEU A 159 19.07 23.65 9.18
N SER A 160 17.77 23.95 9.38
CA SER A 160 17.33 25.07 10.21
C SER A 160 17.73 24.93 11.68
N ASP A 161 17.70 23.69 12.21
CA ASP A 161 18.07 23.37 13.59
C ASP A 161 19.59 23.21 13.77
N GLY A 162 20.40 23.42 12.70
CA GLY A 162 21.87 23.32 12.71
C GLY A 162 22.41 21.92 13.00
N VAL A 163 21.57 20.88 12.84
CA VAL A 163 21.97 19.49 13.02
C VAL A 163 22.83 19.00 11.86
N LEU A 164 22.52 19.50 10.65
CA LEU A 164 23.28 19.25 9.44
C LEU A 164 23.87 20.58 8.95
N GLN A 165 25.19 20.65 8.86
CA GLN A 165 25.89 21.87 8.45
C GLN A 165 25.95 21.96 6.92
N PRO A 166 25.60 23.10 6.31
CA PRO A 166 25.67 23.30 4.86
C PRO A 166 27.06 23.03 4.26
N ALA A 167 28.12 23.52 4.92
CA ALA A 167 29.49 23.30 4.49
C ALA A 167 29.88 21.83 4.47
N SER A 168 29.41 21.05 5.45
CA SER A 168 29.69 19.60 5.50
C SER A 168 28.97 18.84 4.38
N ILE A 169 27.80 19.31 3.95
CA ILE A 169 27.07 18.73 2.80
C ILE A 169 27.85 19.02 1.52
N ASP A 170 28.29 20.25 1.31
CA ASP A 170 29.06 20.65 0.12
C ASP A 170 30.33 19.81 -0.02
N ASP A 171 31.01 19.51 1.08
CA ASP A 171 32.22 18.69 1.07
C ASP A 171 31.97 17.19 0.86
N SER A 172 30.86 16.65 1.37
CA SER A 172 30.64 15.21 1.51
C SER A 172 29.68 14.61 0.52
N LEU A 173 28.66 15.36 0.05
CA LEU A 173 27.59 14.83 -0.78
C LEU A 173 28.08 14.53 -2.21
N GLU A 174 27.95 13.27 -2.62
CA GLU A 174 28.33 12.77 -3.93
C GLU A 174 27.11 12.37 -4.78
N ILE A 175 26.04 11.89 -4.15
CA ILE A 175 24.85 11.39 -4.84
C ILE A 175 23.59 11.90 -4.15
N LEU A 176 22.69 12.48 -4.93
CA LEU A 176 21.35 12.86 -4.49
C LEU A 176 20.31 12.12 -5.33
N VAL A 177 19.39 11.42 -4.67
CA VAL A 177 18.28 10.73 -5.32
C VAL A 177 16.96 11.37 -4.89
N LEU A 178 16.11 11.70 -5.87
CA LEU A 178 14.72 12.07 -5.64
C LEU A 178 13.85 10.93 -6.17
N ASP A 179 13.25 10.16 -5.27
CA ASP A 179 12.37 9.06 -5.63
C ASP A 179 10.91 9.50 -5.57
N GLU A 180 10.07 8.97 -6.48
CA GLU A 180 8.70 9.38 -6.71
C GLU A 180 8.58 10.92 -6.85
N ALA A 181 9.35 11.48 -7.78
CA ALA A 181 9.56 12.92 -7.93
C ALA A 181 8.27 13.69 -8.29
N ASP A 182 7.36 13.09 -9.02
CA ASP A 182 6.02 13.61 -9.31
C ASP A 182 5.20 13.87 -8.03
N LEU A 183 5.46 13.10 -6.98
CA LEU A 183 4.78 13.26 -5.70
C LEU A 183 5.40 14.31 -4.80
N LEU A 184 6.70 14.55 -4.92
CA LEU A 184 7.38 15.53 -4.10
C LEU A 184 6.76 16.93 -4.24
N LEU A 185 6.43 17.35 -5.47
CA LEU A 185 5.75 18.63 -5.67
C LEU A 185 4.26 18.59 -5.36
N SER A 186 3.56 17.53 -5.74
CA SER A 186 2.13 17.37 -5.45
C SER A 186 1.82 17.36 -3.94
N TYR A 187 2.76 16.93 -3.11
CA TYR A 187 2.67 17.04 -1.64
C TYR A 187 3.10 18.39 -1.08
N GLY A 188 3.49 19.34 -1.96
CA GLY A 188 3.84 20.70 -1.57
C GLY A 188 5.23 20.85 -0.96
N TYR A 189 6.17 19.95 -1.27
CA TYR A 189 7.57 20.05 -0.83
C TYR A 189 8.43 21.00 -1.68
N GLU A 190 7.83 21.75 -2.61
CA GLU A 190 8.57 22.67 -3.50
C GLU A 190 9.44 23.67 -2.71
N ALA A 191 8.86 24.29 -1.66
CA ALA A 191 9.58 25.23 -0.82
C ALA A 191 10.73 24.57 -0.03
N ASP A 192 10.55 23.31 0.38
CA ASP A 192 11.54 22.56 1.16
C ASP A 192 12.71 22.13 0.27
N ILE A 193 12.41 21.69 -0.96
CA ILE A 193 13.41 21.34 -1.96
C ILE A 193 14.19 22.59 -2.41
N LYS A 194 13.51 23.70 -2.69
CA LYS A 194 14.15 24.97 -3.02
C LYS A 194 15.09 25.48 -1.92
N ALA A 195 14.74 25.26 -0.66
CA ALA A 195 15.59 25.60 0.48
C ALA A 195 16.85 24.72 0.56
N PHE A 196 16.77 23.46 0.10
CA PHE A 196 17.89 22.52 0.10
C PHE A 196 18.81 22.69 -1.13
N THR A 197 18.26 23.03 -2.28
CA THR A 197 18.99 23.14 -3.57
C THR A 197 20.30 23.94 -3.50
N PRO A 198 20.40 25.11 -2.81
CA PRO A 198 21.64 25.88 -2.73
C PRO A 198 22.81 25.14 -2.06
N HIS A 199 22.51 24.08 -1.30
CA HIS A 199 23.49 23.30 -0.55
C HIS A 199 23.92 22.03 -1.29
N ILE A 200 23.44 21.82 -2.52
CA ILE A 200 23.82 20.67 -3.36
C ILE A 200 25.10 21.03 -4.12
N PRO A 201 26.21 20.30 -3.94
CA PRO A 201 27.46 20.56 -4.68
C PRO A 201 27.26 20.38 -6.20
N LYS A 202 27.89 21.21 -7.01
CA LYS A 202 27.85 21.08 -8.48
C LYS A 202 28.41 19.75 -8.99
N ARG A 203 29.28 19.11 -8.21
CA ARG A 203 29.84 17.77 -8.49
C ARG A 203 28.90 16.62 -8.12
N CYS A 204 27.83 16.91 -7.41
CA CYS A 204 26.88 15.90 -6.94
C CYS A 204 26.14 15.30 -8.13
N GLN A 205 26.14 13.99 -8.24
CA GLN A 205 25.32 13.28 -9.22
C GLN A 205 23.87 13.28 -8.73
N CYS A 206 22.96 13.77 -9.57
CA CYS A 206 21.54 13.89 -9.23
C CYS A 206 20.72 12.89 -10.05
N LEU A 207 19.92 12.08 -9.33
CA LEU A 207 19.05 11.04 -9.89
C LEU A 207 17.60 11.37 -9.57
N LEU A 208 16.74 11.40 -10.58
CA LEU A 208 15.34 11.70 -10.45
C LEU A 208 14.53 10.51 -10.97
N MET A 209 13.76 9.89 -10.08
CA MET A 209 12.90 8.74 -10.38
C MET A 209 11.44 9.16 -10.33
N SER A 210 10.67 8.90 -11.37
CA SER A 210 9.26 9.27 -11.46
C SER A 210 8.43 8.19 -12.12
N ALA A 211 7.14 8.16 -11.81
CA ALA A 211 6.19 7.30 -12.50
C ALA A 211 5.55 8.00 -13.70
N THR A 212 5.51 9.33 -13.70
CA THR A 212 4.82 10.14 -14.70
C THR A 212 5.74 11.16 -15.36
N ALA A 213 5.34 11.69 -16.52
CA ALA A 213 5.98 12.79 -17.22
C ALA A 213 5.21 14.11 -16.96
N SER A 214 4.98 14.46 -15.69
CA SER A 214 4.25 15.68 -15.33
C SER A 214 5.10 16.95 -15.45
N ASP A 215 4.43 18.11 -15.57
CA ASP A 215 5.08 19.43 -15.54
C ASP A 215 5.90 19.64 -14.25
N ASP A 216 5.50 19.00 -13.18
CA ASP A 216 6.17 19.03 -11.89
C ASP A 216 7.55 18.34 -11.96
N VAL A 217 7.65 17.23 -12.66
CA VAL A 217 8.94 16.55 -12.91
C VAL A 217 9.87 17.46 -13.72
N GLU A 218 9.35 18.18 -14.73
CA GLU A 218 10.14 19.13 -15.52
C GLU A 218 10.60 20.35 -14.68
N LYS A 219 9.79 20.83 -13.75
CA LYS A 219 10.19 21.88 -12.79
C LYS A 219 11.33 21.41 -11.89
N LEU A 220 11.23 20.20 -11.30
CA LEU A 220 12.28 19.62 -10.47
C LEU A 220 13.58 19.38 -11.25
N LYS A 221 13.46 18.88 -12.46
CA LYS A 221 14.60 18.70 -13.36
C LYS A 221 15.35 20.02 -13.57
N LYS A 222 14.66 21.10 -13.92
CA LYS A 222 15.26 22.44 -14.10
C LYS A 222 15.87 23.00 -12.83
N LEU A 223 15.35 22.62 -11.66
CA LEU A 223 15.81 23.13 -10.37
C LEU A 223 17.10 22.46 -9.89
N ILE A 224 17.27 21.16 -10.14
CA ILE A 224 18.31 20.33 -9.50
C ILE A 224 19.32 19.76 -10.49
N LEU A 225 18.91 19.43 -11.71
CA LEU A 225 19.73 18.71 -12.69
C LEU A 225 20.38 19.67 -13.70
N HIS A 226 21.64 19.43 -14.03
CA HIS A 226 22.36 20.31 -14.97
C HIS A 226 22.45 19.72 -16.37
N ASN A 227 22.73 18.44 -16.56
CA ASN A 227 22.93 17.81 -17.87
C ASN A 227 22.42 16.38 -17.86
N SER A 228 21.09 16.21 -17.67
CA SER A 228 20.51 14.93 -17.39
C SER A 228 20.18 14.10 -18.63
N TYR A 229 20.44 12.82 -18.56
CA TYR A 229 19.93 11.83 -19.50
C TYR A 229 18.48 11.47 -19.11
N ILE A 230 17.58 11.68 -20.06
CA ILE A 230 16.17 11.31 -19.86
C ILE A 230 15.99 9.90 -20.39
N LEU A 231 15.67 8.99 -19.48
CA LEU A 231 15.32 7.61 -19.79
C LEU A 231 13.80 7.50 -19.80
N THR A 232 13.23 7.42 -20.96
CA THR A 232 11.83 7.04 -21.15
C THR A 232 11.87 5.65 -21.76
N LEU A 233 11.37 4.63 -21.05
CA LEU A 233 11.30 3.30 -21.65
C LEU A 233 10.33 3.32 -22.83
N PRO A 234 10.61 2.55 -23.92
CA PRO A 234 9.72 2.45 -25.07
C PRO A 234 8.33 1.89 -24.72
N GLU A 235 8.16 1.28 -23.55
CA GLU A 235 6.86 0.94 -22.97
C GLU A 235 6.08 2.18 -22.48
N VAL A 236 6.71 3.35 -22.42
CA VAL A 236 6.11 4.69 -22.23
C VAL A 236 6.09 5.38 -23.60
N GLY A 237 5.64 4.65 -24.62
CA GLY A 237 5.33 5.19 -25.93
C GLY A 237 4.22 6.22 -25.83
N ASP A 238 4.19 7.14 -26.78
CA ASP A 238 3.28 8.30 -26.91
C ASP A 238 2.16 8.37 -25.86
N ILE A 239 2.23 9.44 -25.10
CA ILE A 239 1.46 9.93 -23.94
C ILE A 239 0.08 9.25 -23.62
N LYS A 240 -0.47 8.43 -24.49
CA LYS A 240 -1.83 7.87 -24.36
C LYS A 240 -1.93 6.36 -24.06
N ASP A 241 -0.98 5.52 -24.50
CA ASP A 241 -1.28 4.08 -24.53
C ASP A 241 -0.75 3.23 -23.37
N ASP A 242 0.17 3.71 -22.50
CA ASP A 242 0.85 2.81 -21.57
C ASP A 242 0.99 3.30 -20.13
N VAL A 243 0.06 4.15 -19.67
CA VAL A 243 0.04 4.65 -18.28
C VAL A 243 -0.25 3.52 -17.27
N ILE A 244 -0.93 2.47 -17.71
CA ILE A 244 -1.35 1.33 -16.87
C ILE A 244 -0.58 0.06 -17.28
N PRO A 245 -0.17 -0.79 -16.32
CA PRO A 245 0.42 -2.09 -16.63
C PRO A 245 -0.54 -2.95 -17.49
N LYS A 246 -0.07 -3.49 -18.62
CA LYS A 246 -0.87 -4.39 -19.50
C LYS A 246 -1.47 -5.60 -18.78
N ASN A 247 -0.90 -5.97 -17.64
CA ASN A 247 -1.34 -7.11 -16.83
C ASN A 247 -2.52 -6.79 -15.89
N VAL A 248 -3.06 -5.54 -15.90
CA VAL A 248 -4.17 -5.15 -15.06
C VAL A 248 -5.44 -5.04 -15.89
N GLN A 249 -6.37 -5.94 -15.63
CA GLN A 249 -7.73 -5.87 -16.19
C GLN A 249 -8.54 -4.85 -15.41
N GLN A 250 -9.18 -3.91 -16.12
CA GLN A 250 -9.95 -2.84 -15.51
C GLN A 250 -11.44 -3.03 -15.75
N PHE A 251 -12.21 -2.94 -14.68
CA PHE A 251 -13.65 -3.09 -14.70
C PHE A 251 -14.33 -1.95 -13.99
N TRP A 252 -15.55 -1.66 -14.39
CA TRP A 252 -16.41 -0.71 -13.69
C TRP A 252 -17.81 -1.26 -13.48
N ILE A 253 -18.51 -0.73 -12.46
CA ILE A 253 -19.87 -1.09 -12.11
C ILE A 253 -20.62 0.21 -11.84
N SER A 254 -21.70 0.46 -12.60
CA SER A 254 -22.60 1.59 -12.33
C SER A 254 -23.52 1.24 -11.16
N CYS A 255 -23.51 2.06 -10.13
CA CYS A 255 -24.36 1.87 -8.94
C CYS A 255 -24.71 3.22 -8.29
N SER A 256 -25.82 3.28 -7.56
CA SER A 256 -26.11 4.47 -6.75
C SER A 256 -25.14 4.57 -5.57
N PHE A 257 -24.90 5.80 -5.08
CA PHE A 257 -24.04 6.00 -3.89
C PHE A 257 -24.52 5.18 -2.68
N ARG A 258 -25.84 5.00 -2.52
CA ARG A 258 -26.42 4.20 -1.43
C ARG A 258 -26.15 2.71 -1.58
N ASP A 259 -26.07 2.23 -2.81
CA ASP A 259 -25.89 0.82 -3.14
C ASP A 259 -24.41 0.39 -3.17
N LYS A 260 -23.45 1.31 -3.09
CA LYS A 260 -22.02 0.97 -3.07
C LYS A 260 -21.67 -0.11 -2.04
N LEU A 261 -22.24 -0.04 -0.82
CA LEU A 261 -22.06 -1.06 0.21
C LEU A 261 -22.65 -2.42 -0.17
N LEU A 262 -23.76 -2.43 -0.90
CA LEU A 262 -24.38 -3.65 -1.41
C LEU A 262 -23.50 -4.30 -2.49
N TYR A 263 -23.00 -3.50 -3.44
CA TYR A 263 -22.17 -4.01 -4.52
C TYR A 263 -20.82 -4.56 -4.01
N ILE A 264 -20.13 -3.85 -3.11
CA ILE A 264 -18.90 -4.37 -2.51
C ILE A 264 -19.15 -5.66 -1.71
N LEU A 265 -20.25 -5.73 -0.95
CA LEU A 265 -20.65 -6.94 -0.25
C LEU A 265 -20.89 -8.10 -1.21
N SER A 266 -21.57 -7.85 -2.33
CA SER A 266 -21.84 -8.86 -3.35
C SER A 266 -20.54 -9.39 -3.95
N LEU A 267 -19.60 -8.52 -4.31
CA LEU A 267 -18.29 -8.91 -4.83
C LEU A 267 -17.53 -9.83 -3.85
N LEU A 268 -17.53 -9.47 -2.56
CA LEU A 268 -16.76 -10.19 -1.55
C LEU A 268 -17.46 -11.46 -1.06
N LYS A 269 -18.79 -11.44 -0.87
CA LYS A 269 -19.57 -12.58 -0.35
C LYS A 269 -19.81 -13.67 -1.38
N LEU A 270 -20.03 -13.28 -2.62
CA LEU A 270 -20.18 -14.22 -3.73
C LEU A 270 -18.82 -14.75 -4.21
N GLU A 271 -17.73 -14.26 -3.61
CA GLU A 271 -16.35 -14.63 -3.96
C GLU A 271 -16.07 -14.44 -5.48
N LEU A 272 -16.56 -13.33 -6.04
CA LEU A 272 -16.36 -12.99 -7.47
C LEU A 272 -15.00 -12.33 -7.73
N VAL A 273 -14.28 -11.99 -6.68
CA VAL A 273 -12.94 -11.37 -6.75
C VAL A 273 -11.91 -12.25 -6.05
N GLN A 274 -10.69 -12.21 -6.56
CA GLN A 274 -9.59 -12.93 -5.93
C GLN A 274 -9.24 -12.30 -4.58
N LYS A 275 -8.86 -13.12 -3.60
CA LYS A 275 -8.47 -12.64 -2.28
C LYS A 275 -7.15 -11.88 -2.35
N LYS A 276 -6.88 -11.16 -1.26
CA LYS A 276 -5.94 -10.07 -1.12
C LYS A 276 -6.43 -8.85 -1.90
N VAL A 277 -7.49 -8.27 -1.37
CA VAL A 277 -8.19 -7.12 -1.94
C VAL A 277 -7.79 -5.86 -1.20
N LEU A 278 -7.42 -4.85 -1.95
CA LEU A 278 -7.18 -3.49 -1.46
C LEU A 278 -8.36 -2.60 -1.88
N ILE A 279 -9.05 -2.01 -0.91
CA ILE A 279 -10.26 -1.21 -1.14
C ILE A 279 -9.94 0.25 -0.83
N PHE A 280 -10.13 1.14 -1.80
CA PHE A 280 -9.92 2.58 -1.64
C PHE A 280 -11.19 3.34 -1.33
N THR A 281 -11.12 4.24 -0.34
CA THR A 281 -12.17 5.20 0.04
C THR A 281 -11.57 6.60 0.13
N ASN A 282 -12.40 7.64 -0.16
CA ASN A 282 -11.94 9.03 -0.13
C ASN A 282 -11.99 9.66 1.27
N THR A 283 -12.67 9.03 2.24
CA THR A 283 -12.81 9.58 3.59
C THR A 283 -12.57 8.52 4.66
N ILE A 284 -12.00 8.94 5.78
CA ILE A 284 -11.73 8.06 6.93
C ILE A 284 -13.05 7.48 7.49
N ASP A 285 -14.09 8.31 7.60
CA ASP A 285 -15.38 7.88 8.11
C ASP A 285 -16.04 6.80 7.23
N MET A 286 -15.89 6.91 5.87
CA MET A 286 -16.37 5.87 4.97
C MET A 286 -15.56 4.57 5.11
N GLY A 287 -14.25 4.66 5.32
CA GLY A 287 -13.39 3.52 5.61
C GLY A 287 -13.85 2.76 6.87
N PHE A 288 -14.08 3.46 7.98
CA PHE A 288 -14.59 2.84 9.20
C PHE A 288 -16.03 2.33 9.06
N ARG A 289 -16.88 3.05 8.33
CA ARG A 289 -18.24 2.58 8.03
C ARG A 289 -18.22 1.26 7.27
N LEU A 290 -17.35 1.15 6.26
CA LEU A 290 -17.15 -0.08 5.51
C LEU A 290 -16.59 -1.20 6.40
N LYS A 291 -15.59 -0.93 7.25
CA LYS A 291 -15.03 -1.90 8.20
C LYS A 291 -16.13 -2.50 9.08
N LEU A 292 -16.91 -1.65 9.75
CA LEU A 292 -18.00 -2.08 10.63
C LEU A 292 -19.07 -2.85 9.87
N PHE A 293 -19.42 -2.41 8.66
CA PHE A 293 -20.37 -3.09 7.80
C PHE A 293 -19.88 -4.51 7.43
N LEU A 294 -18.65 -4.64 6.97
CA LEU A 294 -18.05 -5.94 6.60
C LEU A 294 -17.90 -6.87 7.81
N GLU A 295 -17.58 -6.32 8.99
CA GLU A 295 -17.44 -7.09 10.23
C GLU A 295 -18.77 -7.75 10.64
N LYS A 296 -19.93 -7.06 10.44
CA LYS A 296 -21.27 -7.64 10.68
C LYS A 296 -21.54 -8.89 9.82
N PHE A 297 -20.96 -8.94 8.62
CA PHE A 297 -21.02 -10.11 7.74
C PHE A 297 -19.90 -11.13 7.98
N GLY A 298 -19.08 -10.94 9.01
CA GLY A 298 -17.96 -11.82 9.35
C GLY A 298 -16.75 -11.72 8.42
N ILE A 299 -16.64 -10.62 7.67
CA ILE A 299 -15.49 -10.31 6.82
C ILE A 299 -14.53 -9.45 7.64
N ARG A 300 -13.34 -9.98 7.94
CA ARG A 300 -12.30 -9.24 8.67
C ARG A 300 -11.57 -8.30 7.72
N SER A 301 -11.51 -7.03 8.08
CA SER A 301 -10.77 -6.01 7.34
C SER A 301 -10.05 -5.06 8.31
N ALA A 302 -8.92 -4.52 7.90
CA ALA A 302 -8.24 -3.43 8.60
C ALA A 302 -8.40 -2.12 7.84
N VAL A 303 -8.34 -0.99 8.55
CA VAL A 303 -8.37 0.36 7.94
C VAL A 303 -6.99 0.99 8.08
N LEU A 304 -6.44 1.45 6.97
CA LEU A 304 -5.19 2.20 6.91
C LEU A 304 -5.51 3.67 6.62
N ASN A 305 -5.19 4.55 7.57
CA ASN A 305 -5.52 5.97 7.49
C ASN A 305 -4.41 6.87 8.04
N SER A 306 -4.51 8.18 7.81
CA SER A 306 -3.53 9.19 8.24
C SER A 306 -3.53 9.49 9.74
N GLU A 307 -4.54 9.06 10.50
CA GLU A 307 -4.64 9.31 11.94
C GLU A 307 -3.87 8.29 12.78
N LEU A 308 -3.62 7.10 12.21
CA LEU A 308 -2.84 6.07 12.89
C LEU A 308 -1.37 6.47 12.99
N PRO A 309 -0.69 6.16 14.11
CA PRO A 309 0.76 6.29 14.21
C PRO A 309 1.50 5.49 13.14
N GLN A 310 2.68 5.94 12.75
CA GLN A 310 3.48 5.30 11.71
C GLN A 310 3.75 3.81 12.00
N ASN A 311 4.12 3.46 13.24
CA ASN A 311 4.41 2.07 13.61
C ASN A 311 3.19 1.16 13.42
N SER A 312 1.99 1.65 13.79
CA SER A 312 0.75 0.89 13.62
C SER A 312 0.38 0.71 12.15
N ARG A 313 0.63 1.73 11.33
CA ARG A 313 0.45 1.63 9.88
C ARG A 313 1.38 0.59 9.26
N LEU A 314 2.66 0.60 9.66
CA LEU A 314 3.63 -0.40 9.21
C LEU A 314 3.25 -1.81 9.66
N HIS A 315 2.79 -1.97 10.90
CA HIS A 315 2.35 -3.26 11.41
C HIS A 315 1.14 -3.82 10.64
N ILE A 316 0.13 -2.98 10.36
CA ILE A 316 -1.02 -3.37 9.53
C ILE A 316 -0.56 -3.81 8.13
N LEU A 317 0.41 -3.10 7.54
CA LEU A 317 0.98 -3.44 6.24
C LEU A 317 1.73 -4.76 6.27
N GLU A 318 2.54 -5.01 7.29
CA GLU A 318 3.28 -6.25 7.48
C GLU A 318 2.32 -7.43 7.65
N GLU A 319 1.28 -7.30 8.48
CA GLU A 319 0.24 -8.32 8.64
C GLU A 319 -0.51 -8.59 7.34
N PHE A 320 -0.88 -7.55 6.60
CA PHE A 320 -1.50 -7.68 5.28
C PHE A 320 -0.54 -8.35 4.29
N ASN A 321 0.71 -7.93 4.23
CA ASN A 321 1.73 -8.52 3.36
C ASN A 321 2.04 -9.98 3.73
N ALA A 322 2.02 -10.32 5.01
CA ALA A 322 2.11 -11.69 5.51
C ALA A 322 0.84 -12.53 5.25
N GLY A 323 -0.27 -11.90 4.82
CA GLY A 323 -1.53 -12.59 4.51
C GLY A 323 -2.30 -13.06 5.72
N LEU A 324 -2.17 -12.40 6.87
CA LEU A 324 -2.94 -12.70 8.08
C LEU A 324 -4.42 -12.34 7.90
N PHE A 325 -4.71 -11.35 7.07
CA PHE A 325 -6.06 -10.99 6.61
C PHE A 325 -6.07 -10.67 5.11
N ASP A 326 -7.24 -10.79 4.48
CA ASP A 326 -7.39 -10.75 3.02
C ASP A 326 -7.91 -9.38 2.51
N TYR A 327 -8.41 -8.49 3.37
CA TYR A 327 -9.08 -7.25 2.98
C TYR A 327 -8.50 -6.05 3.73
N LEU A 328 -7.92 -5.11 2.99
CA LEU A 328 -7.40 -3.86 3.53
C LEU A 328 -8.17 -2.68 2.94
N ILE A 329 -8.65 -1.80 3.80
CA ILE A 329 -9.35 -0.57 3.42
C ILE A 329 -8.35 0.58 3.58
N ALA A 330 -8.04 1.26 2.48
CA ALA A 330 -7.11 2.37 2.43
C ALA A 330 -7.88 3.68 2.21
N THR A 331 -7.58 4.70 3.03
CA THR A 331 -8.23 6.00 2.89
C THR A 331 -7.31 7.00 2.20
N ASP A 332 -7.83 7.67 1.18
CA ASP A 332 -7.12 8.67 0.39
C ASP A 332 -7.62 10.09 0.72
N ASN A 333 -6.88 10.79 1.57
CA ASN A 333 -7.26 12.13 2.05
C ASN A 333 -6.79 13.28 1.13
N SER A 334 -6.88 13.13 -0.17
CA SER A 334 -6.43 14.15 -1.13
C SER A 334 -7.17 15.50 -1.06
N LYS A 335 -8.26 15.59 -0.27
CA LYS A 335 -9.07 16.82 -0.13
C LYS A 335 -8.57 17.86 0.88
N SER A 336 -7.52 17.59 1.66
CA SER A 336 -7.22 18.44 2.83
C SER A 336 -6.53 19.77 2.52
N LYS A 337 -6.00 20.00 1.31
CA LYS A 337 -5.28 21.24 0.99
C LYS A 337 -6.09 22.29 0.22
N GLU A 338 -7.01 21.89 -0.66
CA GLU A 338 -7.78 22.87 -1.46
C GLU A 338 -8.96 23.50 -0.73
N SER A 339 -9.44 22.91 0.36
CA SER A 339 -10.55 23.43 1.16
C SER A 339 -10.12 24.34 2.32
N GLU A 340 -8.86 24.31 2.74
CA GLU A 340 -8.33 25.21 3.77
C GLU A 340 -7.99 26.59 3.19
N ASP A 341 -7.44 26.67 1.99
CA ASP A 341 -7.12 27.95 1.32
C ASP A 341 -8.35 28.76 0.89
N LYS A 342 -9.51 28.11 0.70
CA LYS A 342 -10.79 28.79 0.41
C LYS A 342 -11.59 29.17 1.66
N ALA A 343 -11.25 28.61 2.83
CA ALA A 343 -11.93 28.91 4.10
C ALA A 343 -11.27 30.03 4.90
N GLU A 344 -10.02 30.38 4.61
CA GLU A 344 -9.32 31.49 5.28
C GLU A 344 -9.69 32.88 4.73
N SER A 345 -10.32 32.97 3.55
CA SER A 345 -10.74 34.25 2.95
C SER A 345 -12.13 34.76 3.36
N SER A 346 -12.84 34.04 4.21
CA SER A 346 -14.17 34.50 4.68
C SER A 346 -14.47 33.99 6.08
N ILE A 347 -13.95 34.62 7.13
CA ILE A 347 -14.54 34.76 8.45
C ILE A 347 -13.46 35.27 9.44
N GLU A 348 -13.20 36.54 9.42
CA GLU A 348 -12.93 37.28 10.66
C GLU A 348 -14.26 37.39 11.40
N LEU A 349 -14.32 36.81 12.57
CA LEU A 349 -15.30 36.96 13.68
C LEU A 349 -15.87 35.59 14.14
N LYS A 350 -15.11 34.97 15.06
CA LYS A 350 -15.61 34.39 16.32
C LYS A 350 -14.51 33.65 17.06
N LYS A 351 -13.82 34.36 17.94
CA LYS A 351 -13.01 33.75 19.01
C LYS A 351 -13.95 33.00 19.96
N SER A 352 -13.93 31.67 19.94
CA SER A 352 -14.13 30.85 21.14
C SER A 352 -13.93 29.33 20.83
N ARG A 353 -13.12 28.70 21.68
CA ARG A 353 -12.85 27.26 21.80
C ARG A 353 -11.97 26.67 20.70
N LYS A 354 -10.66 26.82 20.85
CA LYS A 354 -9.63 25.95 20.28
C LYS A 354 -9.78 24.55 20.87
N HIS A 355 -10.60 23.70 20.24
CA HIS A 355 -10.32 22.27 20.27
C HIS A 355 -9.11 22.07 19.35
N ALA A 356 -8.03 21.53 19.88
CA ALA A 356 -6.88 21.12 19.10
C ALA A 356 -7.38 20.16 18.00
N LYS A 357 -7.53 20.66 16.77
CA LYS A 357 -7.68 19.81 15.59
C LYS A 357 -6.43 18.95 15.52
N HIS A 358 -6.58 17.67 15.70
CA HIS A 358 -5.53 16.69 15.43
C HIS A 358 -5.08 16.95 13.99
N LYS A 359 -3.87 17.45 13.81
CA LYS A 359 -3.28 17.68 12.49
C LYS A 359 -3.10 16.30 11.87
N ALA A 360 -3.88 15.99 10.83
CA ALA A 360 -3.68 14.80 10.02
C ALA A 360 -2.23 14.80 9.49
N ASP A 361 -1.62 13.64 9.43
CA ASP A 361 -0.24 13.49 8.96
C ASP A 361 -0.16 13.90 7.48
N SER A 362 0.40 15.07 7.18
CA SER A 362 0.52 15.60 5.83
C SER A 362 1.51 14.82 4.95
N GLU A 363 2.36 14.02 5.58
CA GLU A 363 3.35 13.16 4.91
C GLU A 363 2.80 11.75 4.63
N PHE A 364 1.52 11.50 4.97
CA PHE A 364 0.88 10.21 4.74
C PHE A 364 0.30 10.10 3.33
N GLY A 365 0.77 9.12 2.59
CA GLY A 365 0.25 8.79 1.27
C GLY A 365 0.00 7.30 1.12
N VAL A 366 -1.22 6.83 1.40
CA VAL A 366 -1.59 5.41 1.20
C VAL A 366 -1.59 5.02 -0.26
N VAL A 367 -1.97 5.95 -1.11
CA VAL A 367 -2.13 5.71 -2.56
C VAL A 367 -0.78 5.55 -3.24
N ARG A 368 0.29 6.13 -2.65
CA ARG A 368 1.58 6.33 -3.33
C ARG A 368 2.73 5.92 -2.40
N GLY A 369 3.72 5.23 -2.95
CA GLY A 369 4.96 4.88 -2.24
C GLY A 369 4.91 3.66 -1.32
N ILE A 370 3.74 3.12 -0.95
CA ILE A 370 3.63 1.92 -0.12
C ILE A 370 3.68 0.67 -0.98
N ASP A 371 4.52 -0.31 -0.62
CA ASP A 371 4.59 -1.60 -1.31
C ASP A 371 3.64 -2.62 -0.69
N PHE A 372 2.53 -2.84 -1.39
CA PHE A 372 1.59 -3.92 -1.09
C PHE A 372 1.99 -5.17 -1.87
N LYS A 373 2.37 -6.22 -1.16
CA LYS A 373 2.81 -7.48 -1.80
C LYS A 373 1.61 -8.37 -2.12
N ASN A 374 1.63 -8.93 -3.34
CA ASN A 374 0.66 -9.92 -3.82
C ASN A 374 -0.81 -9.44 -3.75
N VAL A 375 -1.09 -8.19 -4.08
CA VAL A 375 -2.46 -7.70 -4.22
C VAL A 375 -2.99 -8.17 -5.57
N HIS A 376 -4.08 -8.95 -5.55
CA HIS A 376 -4.70 -9.47 -6.77
C HIS A 376 -5.83 -8.57 -7.28
N THR A 377 -6.56 -7.92 -6.36
CA THR A 377 -7.68 -7.08 -6.74
C THR A 377 -7.62 -5.74 -6.02
N VAL A 378 -7.78 -4.66 -6.77
CA VAL A 378 -8.00 -3.31 -6.27
C VAL A 378 -9.47 -2.95 -6.48
N VAL A 379 -10.14 -2.43 -5.44
CA VAL A 379 -11.52 -1.94 -5.55
C VAL A 379 -11.55 -0.46 -5.20
N ASN A 380 -11.95 0.40 -6.13
CA ASN A 380 -12.26 1.79 -5.87
C ASN A 380 -13.72 1.88 -5.42
N LEU A 381 -13.96 1.95 -4.11
CA LEU A 381 -15.32 2.19 -3.57
C LEU A 381 -15.77 3.61 -3.91
N ASP A 382 -14.86 4.57 -3.77
CA ASP A 382 -15.04 5.96 -4.19
C ASP A 382 -14.04 6.27 -5.31
N MET A 383 -14.49 6.98 -6.34
CA MET A 383 -13.63 7.38 -7.43
C MET A 383 -12.56 8.37 -6.94
N PRO A 384 -11.32 8.25 -7.40
CA PRO A 384 -10.28 9.23 -7.11
C PRO A 384 -10.61 10.57 -7.78
N LEU A 385 -10.11 11.66 -7.21
CA LEU A 385 -10.40 13.01 -7.71
C LEU A 385 -9.62 13.37 -8.98
N SER A 386 -8.53 12.65 -9.28
CA SER A 386 -7.67 12.88 -10.44
C SER A 386 -7.38 11.57 -11.19
N ALA A 387 -7.09 11.69 -12.49
CA ALA A 387 -6.71 10.55 -13.32
C ALA A 387 -5.38 9.92 -12.85
N GLU A 388 -4.42 10.73 -12.44
CA GLU A 388 -3.16 10.25 -11.86
C GLU A 388 -3.41 9.45 -10.57
N GLY A 389 -4.31 9.93 -9.70
CA GLY A 389 -4.72 9.20 -8.51
C GLY A 389 -5.33 7.83 -8.84
N TYR A 390 -6.07 7.73 -9.94
CA TYR A 390 -6.61 6.47 -10.44
C TYR A 390 -5.49 5.50 -10.82
N VAL A 391 -4.54 5.95 -11.64
CA VAL A 391 -3.39 5.15 -12.07
C VAL A 391 -2.59 4.63 -10.87
N HIS A 392 -2.34 5.48 -9.89
CA HIS A 392 -1.60 5.09 -8.69
C HIS A 392 -2.35 4.07 -7.83
N ARG A 393 -3.68 4.16 -7.72
CA ARG A 393 -4.48 3.18 -7.01
C ARG A 393 -4.46 1.82 -7.69
N ILE A 394 -4.70 1.77 -8.99
CA ILE A 394 -4.71 0.51 -9.73
C ILE A 394 -3.32 -0.09 -9.88
N GLY A 395 -2.27 0.73 -9.95
CA GLY A 395 -0.88 0.29 -9.94
C GLY A 395 -0.42 -0.39 -8.63
N ARG A 396 -1.32 -0.61 -7.66
CA ARG A 396 -1.06 -1.47 -6.48
C ARG A 396 -1.22 -2.95 -6.79
N THR A 397 -1.83 -3.32 -7.91
CA THR A 397 -1.90 -4.69 -8.44
C THR A 397 -1.12 -4.82 -9.75
N GLY A 398 -1.01 -6.01 -10.30
CA GLY A 398 -0.29 -6.26 -11.57
C GLY A 398 1.23 -6.07 -11.49
N ARG A 399 1.84 -6.19 -10.31
CA ARG A 399 3.28 -6.01 -10.10
C ARG A 399 4.05 -7.32 -10.34
N ALA A 400 5.33 -7.18 -10.73
CA ALA A 400 6.26 -8.29 -10.89
C ALA A 400 5.69 -9.42 -11.77
N TYR A 401 5.16 -9.05 -12.95
CA TYR A 401 4.57 -9.98 -13.95
C TYR A 401 3.32 -10.75 -13.48
N SER A 402 2.76 -10.41 -12.32
CA SER A 402 1.49 -10.99 -11.89
C SER A 402 0.31 -10.27 -12.55
N THR A 403 -0.73 -11.04 -12.90
CA THR A 403 -1.99 -10.46 -13.37
C THR A 403 -2.78 -9.85 -12.21
N GLY A 404 -3.44 -8.73 -12.46
CA GLY A 404 -4.26 -8.05 -11.48
C GLY A 404 -5.63 -7.63 -12.04
N ALA A 405 -6.58 -7.33 -11.15
CA ALA A 405 -7.86 -6.79 -11.52
C ALA A 405 -8.16 -5.51 -10.74
N SER A 406 -8.74 -4.53 -11.42
CA SER A 406 -9.25 -3.29 -10.81
C SER A 406 -10.76 -3.20 -11.05
N ILE A 407 -11.52 -2.90 -10.00
CA ILE A 407 -12.98 -2.73 -10.09
C ILE A 407 -13.34 -1.38 -9.49
N SER A 408 -14.00 -0.53 -10.27
CA SER A 408 -14.43 0.80 -9.85
C SER A 408 -15.96 0.88 -9.72
N LEU A 409 -16.44 1.28 -8.53
CA LEU A 409 -17.88 1.53 -8.29
C LEU A 409 -18.16 2.99 -8.61
N VAL A 410 -18.88 3.24 -9.71
CA VAL A 410 -19.15 4.58 -10.22
C VAL A 410 -20.59 4.97 -9.91
N SER A 411 -20.76 6.04 -9.11
CA SER A 411 -22.07 6.63 -8.85
C SER A 411 -22.41 7.72 -9.90
N PRO A 412 -23.68 8.08 -10.08
CA PRO A 412 -24.09 9.14 -11.00
C PRO A 412 -23.34 10.47 -10.78
N ASP A 413 -23.01 10.80 -9.53
CA ASP A 413 -22.27 12.02 -9.18
C ASP A 413 -20.79 11.94 -9.57
N GLU A 414 -20.24 10.75 -9.80
CA GLU A 414 -18.83 10.49 -10.14
C GLU A 414 -18.62 10.25 -11.64
N ILE A 415 -19.69 10.21 -12.45
CA ILE A 415 -19.61 9.92 -13.90
C ILE A 415 -18.69 10.93 -14.60
N THR A 416 -18.79 12.22 -14.28
CA THR A 416 -17.98 13.26 -14.90
C THR A 416 -16.48 13.08 -14.63
N ILE A 417 -16.11 12.57 -13.44
CA ILE A 417 -14.73 12.25 -13.09
C ILE A 417 -14.30 10.99 -13.83
N PHE A 418 -15.19 10.01 -13.91
CA PHE A 418 -14.93 8.75 -14.59
C PHE A 418 -14.69 8.94 -16.10
N GLU A 419 -15.49 9.80 -16.76
CA GLU A 419 -15.30 10.17 -18.17
C GLU A 419 -13.95 10.88 -18.40
N LYS A 420 -13.55 11.80 -17.50
CA LYS A 420 -12.21 12.41 -17.55
C LYS A 420 -11.09 11.39 -17.41
N ILE A 421 -11.27 10.38 -16.55
CA ILE A 421 -10.30 9.29 -16.40
C ILE A 421 -10.23 8.46 -17.67
N LYS A 422 -11.38 8.11 -18.27
CA LYS A 422 -11.43 7.38 -19.54
C LYS A 422 -10.72 8.14 -20.67
N SER A 423 -11.04 9.42 -20.82
CA SER A 423 -10.40 10.29 -21.82
C SER A 423 -8.87 10.41 -21.58
N PHE A 424 -8.43 10.49 -20.32
CA PHE A 424 -7.00 10.52 -19.98
C PHE A 424 -6.29 9.22 -20.35
N LEU A 425 -6.98 8.09 -20.27
CA LEU A 425 -6.43 6.76 -20.58
C LEU A 425 -6.47 6.43 -22.08
N GLY A 426 -7.06 7.32 -22.91
CA GLY A 426 -7.17 7.07 -24.35
C GLY A 426 -8.36 6.18 -24.75
N ASP A 427 -9.31 5.94 -23.84
CA ASP A 427 -10.55 5.19 -24.12
C ASP A 427 -11.55 6.11 -24.86
N ASP A 428 -11.16 6.62 -26.03
CA ASP A 428 -12.04 7.40 -26.91
C ASP A 428 -12.95 6.43 -27.67
N GLU A 429 -14.25 6.77 -27.79
CA GLU A 429 -15.33 5.96 -28.40
C GLU A 429 -15.06 5.44 -29.84
N LYS A 430 -13.87 5.75 -30.41
CA LYS A 430 -13.51 5.43 -31.79
C LYS A 430 -12.72 4.14 -31.97
N ASP A 431 -12.12 3.62 -30.88
CA ASP A 431 -11.40 2.37 -30.92
C ASP A 431 -12.18 1.29 -30.16
N ASP A 432 -12.41 0.13 -30.78
CA ASP A 432 -13.09 -1.05 -30.22
C ASP A 432 -12.39 -1.66 -28.97
N SER A 433 -11.30 -1.08 -28.50
CA SER A 433 -10.57 -1.50 -27.32
C SER A 433 -11.09 -0.77 -26.07
N ASN A 434 -12.19 -1.23 -25.49
CA ASN A 434 -12.64 -0.77 -24.16
C ASN A 434 -11.56 -1.09 -23.10
N LEU A 435 -10.71 -0.13 -22.77
CA LEU A 435 -9.68 -0.26 -21.72
C LEU A 435 -10.30 -0.52 -20.34
N ILE A 436 -11.51 0.03 -20.09
CA ILE A 436 -12.28 -0.18 -18.87
C ILE A 436 -13.61 -0.83 -19.23
N ALA A 437 -13.71 -2.16 -19.08
CA ALA A 437 -14.88 -2.93 -19.41
C ALA A 437 -15.92 -2.94 -18.27
N PRO A 438 -17.22 -3.10 -18.55
CA PRO A 438 -18.22 -3.38 -17.50
C PRO A 438 -17.91 -4.74 -16.86
N PHE A 439 -18.09 -4.86 -15.53
CA PHE A 439 -17.79 -6.10 -14.80
C PHE A 439 -18.77 -7.23 -15.18
N PRO A 440 -18.29 -8.34 -15.77
CA PRO A 440 -19.18 -9.31 -16.40
C PRO A 440 -19.79 -10.34 -15.43
N LEU A 441 -19.17 -10.55 -14.26
CA LEU A 441 -19.51 -11.68 -13.38
C LEU A 441 -20.63 -11.37 -12.38
N LEU A 442 -21.10 -10.12 -12.28
CA LEU A 442 -22.09 -9.70 -11.31
C LEU A 442 -23.47 -9.54 -11.98
N THR A 443 -24.39 -10.45 -11.67
CA THR A 443 -25.77 -10.38 -12.17
C THR A 443 -26.63 -9.51 -11.26
N LYS A 444 -27.65 -8.84 -11.85
CA LYS A 444 -28.60 -8.03 -11.09
C LYS A 444 -29.32 -8.86 -10.02
N ASN A 445 -29.72 -10.09 -10.34
CA ASN A 445 -30.42 -10.98 -9.42
C ASN A 445 -29.54 -11.35 -8.20
N ALA A 446 -28.24 -11.57 -8.41
CA ALA A 446 -27.31 -11.85 -7.34
C ALA A 446 -27.15 -10.64 -6.38
N VAL A 447 -27.15 -9.43 -6.90
CA VAL A 447 -27.11 -8.20 -6.09
C VAL A 447 -28.42 -8.04 -5.30
N GLU A 448 -29.58 -8.19 -5.98
CA GLU A 448 -30.89 -8.04 -5.33
C GLU A 448 -31.10 -9.07 -4.21
N SER A 449 -30.57 -10.28 -4.35
CA SER A 449 -30.67 -11.32 -3.32
C SER A 449 -30.03 -10.91 -1.96
N LEU A 450 -29.07 -10.00 -1.99
CA LEU A 450 -28.38 -9.50 -0.81
C LEU A 450 -28.91 -8.14 -0.32
N ARG A 451 -29.79 -7.46 -1.10
CA ARG A 451 -30.23 -6.09 -0.85
C ARG A 451 -30.83 -5.92 0.55
N TYR A 452 -31.83 -6.72 0.91
CA TYR A 452 -32.50 -6.61 2.19
C TYR A 452 -31.53 -6.72 3.37
N ARG A 453 -30.61 -7.70 3.33
CA ARG A 453 -29.61 -7.91 4.39
C ARG A 453 -28.61 -6.78 4.46
N SER A 454 -28.18 -6.28 3.30
CA SER A 454 -27.24 -5.16 3.20
C SER A 454 -27.86 -3.89 3.77
N GLU A 455 -29.10 -3.57 3.42
CA GLU A 455 -29.81 -2.39 3.92
C GLU A 455 -30.04 -2.42 5.42
N ASP A 456 -30.45 -3.58 5.97
CA ASP A 456 -30.64 -3.76 7.41
C ASP A 456 -29.35 -3.53 8.19
N VAL A 457 -28.26 -4.15 7.74
CA VAL A 457 -26.95 -3.95 8.36
C VAL A 457 -26.43 -2.52 8.16
N ALA A 458 -26.61 -1.92 6.98
CA ALA A 458 -26.19 -0.55 6.70
C ALA A 458 -26.90 0.49 7.59
N LYS A 459 -28.18 0.27 7.92
CA LYS A 459 -28.95 1.07 8.89
C LYS A 459 -28.43 0.89 10.32
N SER A 460 -27.97 -0.32 10.68
CA SER A 460 -27.42 -0.60 12.00
C SER A 460 -26.04 0.06 12.25
N VAL A 461 -25.29 0.41 11.18
CA VAL A 461 -24.00 1.11 11.29
C VAL A 461 -24.27 2.61 11.35
N THR A 462 -24.43 3.13 12.57
CA THR A 462 -24.70 4.55 12.82
C THR A 462 -23.43 5.39 12.77
N LYS A 463 -23.57 6.72 12.60
CA LYS A 463 -22.46 7.68 12.67
C LYS A 463 -21.76 7.64 14.04
N ILE A 464 -22.52 7.35 15.11
CA ILE A 464 -21.97 7.20 16.46
C ILE A 464 -21.06 5.99 16.53
N ALA A 465 -21.49 4.84 16.02
CA ALA A 465 -20.69 3.62 15.99
C ALA A 465 -19.39 3.79 15.19
N VAL A 466 -19.42 4.57 14.08
CA VAL A 466 -18.23 4.91 13.30
C VAL A 466 -17.24 5.74 14.12
N ARG A 467 -17.72 6.78 14.82
CA ARG A 467 -16.88 7.62 15.70
C ARG A 467 -16.29 6.83 16.86
N GLU A 468 -17.08 5.97 17.48
CA GLU A 468 -16.63 5.10 18.57
C GLU A 468 -15.56 4.10 18.09
N SER A 469 -15.76 3.47 16.93
CA SER A 469 -14.76 2.55 16.37
C SER A 469 -13.44 3.27 16.06
N ARG A 470 -13.52 4.49 15.48
CA ARG A 470 -12.35 5.33 15.21
C ARG A 470 -11.63 5.73 16.51
N ALA A 471 -12.38 6.17 17.52
CA ALA A 471 -11.82 6.50 18.83
C ALA A 471 -11.23 5.28 19.53
N GLN A 472 -11.84 4.10 19.38
CA GLN A 472 -11.34 2.86 19.95
C GLN A 472 -10.04 2.39 19.33
N ASP A 473 -9.90 2.48 17.99
CA ASP A 473 -8.64 2.12 17.32
C ASP A 473 -7.51 3.05 17.81
N LEU A 474 -7.72 4.38 17.86
CA LEU A 474 -6.75 5.32 18.40
C LEU A 474 -6.41 5.07 19.88
N ARG A 475 -7.40 4.72 20.69
CA ARG A 475 -7.20 4.38 22.10
C ARG A 475 -6.36 3.12 22.27
N ASN A 476 -6.63 2.08 21.49
CA ASN A 476 -5.84 0.85 21.49
C ASN A 476 -4.37 1.15 21.15
N GLU A 477 -4.13 2.04 20.19
CA GLU A 477 -2.79 2.48 19.82
C GLU A 477 -2.09 3.24 20.96
N ILE A 478 -2.80 4.13 21.65
CA ILE A 478 -2.27 4.85 22.83
C ILE A 478 -1.89 3.86 23.94
N LEU A 479 -2.75 2.87 24.22
CA LEU A 479 -2.50 1.86 25.25
C LEU A 479 -1.31 0.93 24.92
N ASN A 480 -1.09 0.67 23.63
CA ASN A 480 -0.01 -0.19 23.16
C ASN A 480 1.30 0.56 22.89
N SER A 481 1.30 1.89 22.96
CA SER A 481 2.47 2.72 22.69
C SER A 481 3.56 2.53 23.73
N GLU A 482 4.74 2.06 23.31
CA GLU A 482 5.90 1.90 24.20
C GLU A 482 6.40 3.24 24.76
N LYS A 483 6.31 4.32 23.98
CA LYS A 483 6.71 5.67 24.43
C LYS A 483 5.85 6.21 25.57
N LEU A 484 4.59 5.78 25.65
CA LEU A 484 3.66 6.20 26.69
C LEU A 484 3.65 5.27 27.90
N LYS A 485 4.32 4.12 27.86
CA LYS A 485 4.42 3.22 29.04
C LYS A 485 5.02 3.93 30.24
N SER A 486 6.12 4.64 30.07
CA SER A 486 6.74 5.42 31.15
C SER A 486 5.85 6.53 31.70
N HIS A 487 5.05 7.18 30.85
CA HIS A 487 4.05 8.16 31.30
C HIS A 487 2.95 7.52 32.14
N PHE A 488 2.45 6.36 31.71
CA PHE A 488 1.40 5.61 32.45
C PHE A 488 1.90 5.00 33.74
N GLU A 489 3.19 4.68 33.85
CA GLU A 489 3.82 4.26 35.11
C GLU A 489 3.85 5.40 36.13
N VAL A 490 4.09 6.63 35.69
CA VAL A 490 4.07 7.84 36.54
C VAL A 490 2.64 8.28 36.85
N ASN A 491 1.72 8.17 35.88
CA ASN A 491 0.33 8.62 35.97
C ASN A 491 -0.68 7.48 35.77
N PRO A 492 -0.85 6.57 36.72
CA PRO A 492 -1.73 5.41 36.58
C PRO A 492 -3.22 5.78 36.41
N ARG A 493 -3.64 6.96 36.88
CA ARG A 493 -5.03 7.45 36.71
C ARG A 493 -5.40 7.67 35.23
N ASP A 494 -4.45 8.13 34.40
CA ASP A 494 -4.69 8.34 32.99
C ASP A 494 -4.89 6.99 32.27
N LEU A 495 -4.15 5.96 32.69
CA LEU A 495 -4.30 4.60 32.20
C LEU A 495 -5.68 4.02 32.57
N ASP A 496 -6.15 4.25 33.79
CA ASP A 496 -7.45 3.78 34.25
C ASP A 496 -8.59 4.46 33.48
N LEU A 497 -8.50 5.78 33.25
CA LEU A 497 -9.47 6.51 32.43
C LEU A 497 -9.56 5.94 31.01
N LEU A 498 -8.44 5.56 30.40
CA LEU A 498 -8.41 4.97 29.06
C LEU A 498 -8.96 3.54 29.05
N LYS A 499 -8.85 2.76 30.13
CA LYS A 499 -9.35 1.39 30.25
C LYS A 499 -10.84 1.30 30.55
N HIS A 500 -11.41 2.33 31.22
CA HIS A 500 -12.80 2.29 31.72
C HIS A 500 -13.90 2.46 30.68
N ASP A 501 -13.58 2.74 29.43
CA ASP A 501 -14.61 2.85 28.39
C ASP A 501 -15.17 1.47 28.00
N LYS A 502 -16.49 1.48 27.82
CA LYS A 502 -17.23 0.28 27.40
C LYS A 502 -16.71 -0.20 26.04
N VAL A 503 -16.06 -1.34 26.02
CA VAL A 503 -15.68 -2.01 24.79
C VAL A 503 -16.94 -2.33 23.99
N LEU A 504 -17.02 -1.91 22.73
CA LEU A 504 -18.06 -2.35 21.79
C LEU A 504 -18.13 -3.89 21.85
N SER A 505 -19.30 -4.41 22.23
CA SER A 505 -19.46 -5.87 22.41
C SER A 505 -19.17 -6.56 21.08
N LYS A 506 -18.09 -7.32 21.04
CA LYS A 506 -17.74 -8.19 19.89
C LYS A 506 -18.67 -9.40 19.86
N LYS A 507 -19.96 -9.17 19.61
CA LYS A 507 -20.88 -10.28 19.36
C LYS A 507 -20.49 -10.96 18.07
N PRO A 508 -20.40 -12.30 18.03
CA PRO A 508 -20.17 -13.00 16.78
C PRO A 508 -21.27 -12.63 15.77
N PRO A 509 -20.93 -12.58 14.45
CA PRO A 509 -21.93 -12.27 13.44
C PRO A 509 -23.12 -13.21 13.54
N ALA A 510 -24.32 -12.68 13.38
CA ALA A 510 -25.54 -13.48 13.42
C ALA A 510 -25.47 -14.61 12.36
N PRO A 511 -25.94 -15.83 12.67
CA PRO A 511 -25.79 -16.98 11.78
C PRO A 511 -26.33 -16.74 10.36
N HIS A 512 -27.43 -16.00 10.22
CA HIS A 512 -28.05 -15.67 8.94
C HIS A 512 -27.24 -14.68 8.07
N LEU A 513 -26.32 -13.93 8.66
CA LEU A 513 -25.41 -13.00 7.95
C LEU A 513 -24.09 -13.67 7.54
N ARG A 514 -23.79 -14.83 8.08
CA ARG A 514 -22.50 -15.49 7.91
C ARG A 514 -22.33 -16.13 6.54
N ASP A 515 -23.33 -16.86 6.09
CA ASP A 515 -23.29 -17.58 4.82
C ASP A 515 -24.46 -17.16 3.91
N VAL A 516 -24.25 -17.19 2.59
CA VAL A 516 -25.31 -16.96 1.61
C VAL A 516 -25.95 -18.32 1.30
N PRO A 517 -27.26 -18.49 1.51
CA PRO A 517 -27.96 -19.74 1.18
C PRO A 517 -27.92 -20.02 -0.32
N ASP A 518 -27.83 -21.32 -0.68
CA ASP A 518 -27.73 -21.77 -2.07
C ASP A 518 -28.93 -21.38 -2.96
N TYR A 519 -30.12 -21.17 -2.36
CA TYR A 519 -31.32 -20.75 -3.10
C TYR A 519 -31.32 -19.28 -3.54
N LEU A 520 -30.43 -18.45 -2.95
CA LEU A 520 -30.24 -17.04 -3.35
C LEU A 520 -29.18 -16.87 -4.45
N LEU A 521 -28.52 -17.94 -4.87
CA LEU A 521 -27.45 -17.91 -5.84
C LEU A 521 -27.96 -18.36 -7.21
N ASP A 522 -27.84 -17.51 -8.22
CA ASP A 522 -28.10 -17.84 -9.61
C ASP A 522 -27.09 -18.86 -10.15
N ALA A 523 -27.44 -19.60 -11.18
CA ALA A 523 -26.56 -20.58 -11.82
C ALA A 523 -25.26 -19.92 -12.33
N THR A 524 -25.36 -18.78 -12.99
CA THR A 524 -24.23 -17.99 -13.52
C THR A 524 -23.29 -17.51 -12.43
N THR A 525 -23.82 -17.02 -11.32
CA THR A 525 -23.02 -16.59 -10.15
C THR A 525 -22.32 -17.79 -9.49
N LYS A 526 -22.97 -18.97 -9.42
CA LYS A 526 -22.35 -20.20 -8.90
C LYS A 526 -21.19 -20.64 -9.77
N GLU A 527 -21.30 -20.58 -11.09
CA GLU A 527 -20.23 -20.93 -12.03
C GLU A 527 -19.10 -19.93 -11.95
N ALA A 528 -19.37 -18.63 -11.93
CA ALA A 528 -18.38 -17.59 -11.76
C ALA A 528 -17.59 -17.77 -10.45
N SER A 529 -18.27 -18.00 -9.33
CA SER A 529 -17.62 -18.27 -8.04
C SER A 529 -16.77 -19.56 -8.07
N LYS A 530 -17.20 -20.61 -8.77
CA LYS A 530 -16.41 -21.84 -8.95
C LYS A 530 -15.14 -21.55 -9.75
N THR A 531 -15.24 -20.79 -10.85
CA THR A 531 -14.11 -20.44 -11.70
C THR A 531 -13.06 -19.63 -10.92
N VAL A 532 -13.48 -18.63 -10.16
CA VAL A 532 -12.57 -17.83 -9.29
C VAL A 532 -11.92 -18.71 -8.21
N LYS A 533 -12.66 -19.66 -7.63
CA LYS A 533 -12.11 -20.62 -6.65
C LYS A 533 -11.09 -21.57 -7.27
N LEU A 534 -11.32 -22.03 -8.49
CA LEU A 534 -10.38 -22.90 -9.23
C LEU A 534 -9.11 -22.13 -9.60
N ALA A 535 -9.24 -20.93 -10.16
CA ALA A 535 -8.10 -20.07 -10.47
C ALA A 535 -7.24 -19.79 -9.22
N ARG A 536 -7.89 -19.52 -8.08
CA ARG A 536 -7.20 -19.35 -6.79
C ARG A 536 -6.50 -20.62 -6.31
N ALA A 537 -7.08 -21.78 -6.51
CA ALA A 537 -6.47 -23.05 -6.14
C ALA A 537 -5.25 -23.35 -7.03
N ALA A 538 -5.30 -22.97 -8.32
CA ALA A 538 -4.21 -23.14 -9.27
C ALA A 538 -3.00 -22.23 -8.98
N MET A 539 -3.24 -21.01 -8.49
CA MET A 539 -2.17 -20.07 -8.10
C MET A 539 -1.39 -20.48 -6.83
N GLY A 540 -1.80 -21.55 -6.15
CA GLY A 540 -1.19 -22.01 -4.90
C GLY A 540 -1.56 -21.14 -3.71
N ASN A 541 -1.40 -21.68 -2.50
CA ASN A 541 -1.65 -20.94 -1.26
C ASN A 541 -0.30 -20.37 -0.75
N PRO A 542 -0.01 -19.06 -0.90
CA PRO A 542 1.30 -18.51 -0.55
C PRO A 542 1.58 -18.54 0.97
N ASN A 543 0.66 -19.04 1.79
CA ASN A 543 0.73 -18.94 3.24
C ASN A 543 0.94 -20.31 3.92
N PRO A 544 2.20 -20.73 4.21
CA PRO A 544 2.48 -21.98 4.91
C PRO A 544 1.95 -22.02 6.35
N ALA A 545 1.72 -20.85 6.97
CA ALA A 545 1.21 -20.74 8.33
C ALA A 545 -0.25 -21.21 8.50
N ARG A 546 -1.05 -21.23 7.41
CA ARG A 546 -2.44 -21.76 7.45
C ARG A 546 -2.52 -23.29 7.34
N ARG A 547 -1.42 -23.99 7.05
CA ARG A 547 -1.44 -25.47 6.93
C ARG A 547 -1.57 -26.20 8.27
N ASN A 548 -1.25 -25.59 9.40
CA ASN A 548 -1.30 -26.20 10.74
C ASN A 548 -2.55 -25.87 11.57
N GLY A 549 -3.54 -25.17 10.99
CA GLY A 549 -4.83 -25.00 11.62
C GLY A 549 -5.61 -26.33 11.60
N TYR A 550 -5.85 -26.89 12.78
CA TYR A 550 -6.69 -28.04 13.03
C TYR A 550 -7.87 -28.15 12.06
N LYS A 551 -7.89 -29.20 11.24
CA LYS A 551 -9.09 -29.66 10.53
C LYS A 551 -10.11 -30.12 11.59
N LYS A 552 -10.83 -29.18 12.19
CA LYS A 552 -12.12 -29.51 12.79
C LYS A 552 -13.05 -29.86 11.63
N ASN A 553 -13.29 -31.15 11.45
CA ASN A 553 -14.34 -31.72 10.60
C ASN A 553 -15.72 -31.30 11.21
N THR A 554 -16.06 -30.02 11.12
CA THR A 554 -17.43 -29.59 11.28
C THR A 554 -18.07 -29.69 9.91
N LYS A 555 -18.92 -30.68 9.72
CA LYS A 555 -19.90 -30.67 8.61
C LYS A 555 -20.66 -29.36 8.72
N LYS A 556 -20.28 -28.38 7.89
CA LYS A 556 -20.97 -27.09 7.83
C LYS A 556 -22.34 -27.34 7.21
N ASN A 557 -23.39 -27.36 8.01
CA ASN A 557 -24.74 -27.14 7.50
C ASN A 557 -24.78 -25.72 6.92
N LYS A 558 -24.68 -25.61 5.60
CA LYS A 558 -24.67 -24.33 4.88
C LYS A 558 -26.03 -23.65 4.85
N ASP A 559 -27.09 -24.35 5.20
CA ASP A 559 -28.47 -23.86 5.16
C ASP A 559 -29.01 -23.71 6.58
N PRO A 560 -29.23 -22.49 7.07
CA PRO A 560 -29.79 -22.27 8.39
C PRO A 560 -31.22 -22.80 8.56
N LEU A 561 -31.95 -23.05 7.49
CA LEU A 561 -33.30 -23.62 7.53
C LEU A 561 -33.29 -25.15 7.66
N LYS A 562 -32.17 -25.85 7.38
CA LYS A 562 -32.03 -27.29 7.64
C LYS A 562 -31.89 -27.66 9.13
N ALA A 563 -31.73 -26.68 10.02
CA ALA A 563 -31.68 -26.91 11.46
C ALA A 563 -33.05 -27.20 12.09
N PHE A 564 -34.16 -27.07 11.35
CA PHE A 564 -35.52 -27.33 11.82
C PHE A 564 -36.12 -28.63 11.25
N THR A 565 -35.36 -29.73 11.20
CA THR A 565 -35.97 -31.01 10.91
C THR A 565 -36.30 -31.74 12.23
N THR A 566 -37.53 -32.29 12.28
CA THR A 566 -38.16 -33.02 13.39
C THR A 566 -37.38 -34.21 13.93
N GLU A 567 -36.19 -34.51 13.37
CA GLU A 567 -35.31 -35.59 13.88
C GLU A 567 -34.52 -35.19 15.13
N GLY A 568 -34.39 -33.86 15.42
CA GLY A 568 -33.73 -33.38 16.64
C GLY A 568 -34.50 -33.68 17.93
N GLN A 569 -35.84 -33.83 17.86
CA GLN A 569 -36.64 -34.14 19.03
C GLN A 569 -36.62 -35.63 19.46
N LYS A 570 -36.22 -36.54 18.59
CA LYS A 570 -36.11 -37.97 18.94
C LYS A 570 -34.83 -38.34 19.67
N ARG A 571 -33.79 -37.53 19.64
CA ARG A 571 -32.54 -37.80 20.39
C ARG A 571 -32.55 -37.25 21.82
N ALA A 572 -33.31 -36.19 22.10
CA ALA A 572 -33.40 -35.62 23.44
C ALA A 572 -34.26 -36.47 24.40
N ARG A 573 -35.04 -37.42 23.89
CA ARG A 573 -35.86 -38.34 24.72
C ARG A 573 -35.19 -39.69 25.06
N ARG A 574 -33.97 -39.95 24.56
CA ARG A 574 -33.26 -41.21 24.81
C ARG A 574 -32.18 -41.13 25.89
N ASP A 575 -31.78 -39.94 26.33
CA ASP A 575 -30.75 -39.75 27.36
C ASP A 575 -31.34 -39.43 28.75
N GLY A 576 -32.67 -39.52 28.92
CA GLY A 576 -33.36 -39.21 30.15
C GLY A 576 -33.78 -40.41 31.02
N SER A 577 -33.30 -41.63 30.73
CA SER A 577 -33.65 -42.79 31.55
C SER A 577 -32.46 -43.73 31.70
N LYS A 578 -31.54 -43.40 32.60
CA LYS A 578 -30.66 -44.31 33.35
C LYS A 578 -29.67 -43.50 34.19
N ALA A 579 -30.07 -43.19 35.39
CA ALA A 579 -29.17 -42.99 36.52
C ALA A 579 -29.97 -43.17 37.81
N GLU A 580 -30.11 -44.38 38.21
CA GLU A 580 -30.30 -44.73 39.63
C GLU A 580 -29.24 -45.76 40.02
N GLY A 581 -28.53 -45.42 41.08
CA GLY A 581 -27.97 -46.37 42.03
C GLY A 581 -26.51 -46.73 41.90
N LYS A 582 -25.63 -46.16 42.69
CA LYS A 582 -25.06 -46.80 43.92
C LYS A 582 -23.80 -46.04 44.40
N ASP A 583 -23.95 -45.74 45.66
CA ASP A 583 -23.01 -45.52 46.76
C ASP A 583 -21.55 -46.02 46.59
N GLY A 584 -20.67 -45.28 47.25
CA GLY A 584 -19.62 -45.90 48.00
C GLY A 584 -18.23 -45.27 48.00
N ASN A 585 -17.94 -44.54 49.09
CA ASN A 585 -16.65 -44.49 49.81
C ASN A 585 -15.40 -43.88 49.15
N ASP A 586 -15.01 -42.71 49.57
CA ASP A 586 -14.13 -42.44 50.75
C ASP A 586 -12.63 -42.78 50.53
N TYR A 587 -11.79 -41.83 50.79
CA TYR A 587 -10.49 -41.77 51.44
C TYR A 587 -9.49 -40.79 50.78
N ARG A 588 -9.38 -39.58 51.37
CA ARG A 588 -8.19 -39.01 52.06
C ARG A 588 -6.80 -39.47 51.59
N ARG A 589 -5.95 -38.53 51.23
CA ARG A 589 -4.64 -38.16 51.82
C ARG A 589 -3.93 -37.14 50.95
N GLN A 590 -3.76 -35.93 51.44
CA GLN A 590 -2.69 -35.34 52.25
C GLN A 590 -1.27 -35.39 51.65
N LYS A 591 -0.79 -34.15 51.35
CA LYS A 591 0.52 -33.57 51.72
C LYS A 591 1.81 -34.27 51.32
N LYS A 592 2.68 -33.47 50.64
CA LYS A 592 3.98 -32.89 51.10
C LYS A 592 4.69 -32.36 49.86
N ARG A 593 5.06 -31.05 49.74
CA ARG A 593 6.19 -30.30 50.31
C ARG A 593 7.57 -30.88 49.98
N LYS A 594 8.40 -29.94 49.38
CA LYS A 594 9.87 -29.90 49.27
C LYS A 594 10.40 -30.56 47.97
N ALA A 595 11.27 -29.95 47.18
CA ALA A 595 12.22 -28.86 47.38
C ALA A 595 12.21 -27.95 46.15
#